data_dec28d99a309cb31222009013a5e8c09
#
_entry.id   dec28d99a309cb31222009013a5e8c09
#
_cell.length_a   1.000
_cell.length_b   1.000
_cell.length_c   1.000
_cell.angle_alpha   90.00
_cell.angle_beta   90.00
_cell.angle_gamma   90.00
#
_symmetry.space_group_name_H-M   'P 1'
#
loop_
_entity.id
_entity.type
_entity.pdbx_description
1 polymer ?
#
loop_
_entity_poly.entity_id
_entity_poly.type
_entity_poly.pdbx_seq_one_letter_code
_entity_poly.pdbx_strand_id
1 'polypeptide(L)'
;MQNRLHFAALLFTSIAFTQVAQADQLAAIKAKGELVCGTLGTDEPNSFVDAKSRQLVGYEVELCRAIAQGIGVKPVIKQLAVAARIPELQQGRVDILTASLTHNKEREALVDFSLSTFYTGQRVLVKKSSNITTVAGLAGKKVLTVKGGTQEPNLRKAVPGVDVVTFETAGQAYLGLQQGKGVGYVDDEVSLLNNYAKLGAAQKDYIVLPQNISEEVFAFGIRKGEKGVKTAVDQVLRSLEKSGEAEKLFFKWYGPTSNVKFQKRTFKIESDKIDA
;
A
#
# COMPACT_ATOMS: atom_id res chain seq x y z
N MET A 1 -34.63 -6.85 -80.00
CA MET A 1 -34.69 -7.25 -78.61
C MET A 1 -33.25 -7.14 -78.04
N GLN A 2 -32.94 -6.05 -77.32
CA GLN A 2 -31.60 -5.76 -76.80
C GLN A 2 -31.58 -6.01 -75.29
N ASN A 3 -30.86 -7.03 -74.90
CA ASN A 3 -30.57 -7.31 -73.48
C ASN A 3 -29.47 -6.41 -72.93
N ARG A 4 -29.79 -5.55 -72.00
CA ARG A 4 -28.80 -4.73 -71.27
C ARG A 4 -28.46 -5.48 -69.93
N LEU A 5 -27.28 -6.05 -69.82
CA LEU A 5 -26.68 -6.53 -68.56
C LEU A 5 -26.21 -5.31 -67.74
N HIS A 6 -26.76 -5.20 -66.53
CA HIS A 6 -26.27 -4.24 -65.53
C HIS A 6 -25.23 -4.96 -64.64
N PHE A 7 -23.98 -4.53 -64.70
CA PHE A 7 -22.93 -4.92 -63.77
C PHE A 7 -23.02 -4.03 -62.52
N ALA A 8 -23.41 -4.60 -61.38
CA ALA A 8 -23.36 -3.94 -60.11
C ALA A 8 -21.95 -4.13 -59.52
N ALA A 9 -21.17 -3.06 -59.42
CA ALA A 9 -19.89 -3.07 -58.74
C ALA A 9 -20.09 -2.91 -57.24
N LEU A 10 -19.83 -3.98 -56.48
CA LEU A 10 -19.79 -3.95 -55.01
C LEU A 10 -18.45 -3.32 -54.57
N LEU A 11 -18.51 -2.11 -54.04
CA LEU A 11 -17.39 -1.47 -53.32
C LEU A 11 -17.28 -2.08 -51.92
N PHE A 12 -16.27 -2.92 -51.71
CA PHE A 12 -15.86 -3.35 -50.39
C PHE A 12 -15.06 -2.23 -49.70
N THR A 13 -15.69 -1.51 -48.78
CA THR A 13 -15.02 -0.53 -47.92
C THR A 13 -14.32 -1.30 -46.80
N SER A 14 -13.00 -1.47 -46.88
CA SER A 14 -12.18 -2.03 -45.83
C SER A 14 -12.08 -1.03 -44.67
N ILE A 15 -12.80 -1.29 -43.59
CA ILE A 15 -12.64 -0.56 -42.33
C ILE A 15 -11.33 -1.04 -41.69
N ALA A 16 -10.28 -0.26 -41.86
CA ALA A 16 -9.04 -0.46 -41.12
C ALA A 16 -9.30 -0.15 -39.62
N PHE A 17 -9.41 -1.17 -38.79
CA PHE A 17 -9.32 -1.02 -37.35
C PHE A 17 -7.90 -0.55 -37.00
N THR A 18 -7.73 0.74 -36.80
CA THR A 18 -6.54 1.27 -36.15
C THR A 18 -6.56 0.77 -34.70
N GLN A 19 -5.78 -0.26 -34.40
CA GLN A 19 -5.42 -0.59 -33.02
C GLN A 19 -4.72 0.67 -32.47
N VAL A 20 -5.40 1.38 -31.60
CA VAL A 20 -4.77 2.41 -30.76
C VAL A 20 -3.77 1.65 -29.90
N ALA A 21 -2.49 1.68 -30.28
CA ALA A 21 -1.41 1.16 -29.45
C ALA A 21 -1.53 1.89 -28.11
N GLN A 22 -1.88 1.17 -27.06
CA GLN A 22 -1.89 1.71 -25.71
C GLN A 22 -0.46 2.17 -25.44
N ALA A 23 -0.27 3.49 -25.29
CA ALA A 23 1.06 4.05 -25.09
C ALA A 23 1.69 3.39 -23.86
N ASP A 24 2.86 2.80 -24.05
CA ASP A 24 3.64 2.16 -22.97
C ASP A 24 3.88 3.20 -21.88
N GLN A 25 3.28 3.00 -20.71
CA GLN A 25 3.40 3.92 -19.57
C GLN A 25 4.86 4.16 -19.20
N LEU A 26 5.73 3.13 -19.28
CA LEU A 26 7.15 3.30 -19.00
C LEU A 26 7.82 4.27 -19.97
N ALA A 27 7.47 4.21 -21.26
CA ALA A 27 7.95 5.16 -22.25
C ALA A 27 7.47 6.59 -21.95
N ALA A 28 6.21 6.75 -21.53
CA ALA A 28 5.66 8.05 -21.13
C ALA A 28 6.36 8.60 -19.87
N ILE A 29 6.62 7.78 -18.86
CA ILE A 29 7.39 8.14 -17.64
C ILE A 29 8.80 8.61 -18.02
N LYS A 30 9.50 7.87 -18.89
CA LYS A 30 10.85 8.23 -19.35
C LYS A 30 10.85 9.52 -20.17
N ALA A 31 9.89 9.71 -21.07
CA ALA A 31 9.76 10.93 -21.86
C ALA A 31 9.46 12.16 -21.01
N LYS A 32 8.61 12.02 -19.98
CA LYS A 32 8.33 13.07 -18.99
C LYS A 32 9.53 13.35 -18.07
N GLY A 33 10.42 12.39 -17.88
CA GLY A 33 11.56 12.47 -16.98
C GLY A 33 11.19 12.40 -15.48
N GLU A 34 9.98 11.95 -15.14
CA GLU A 34 9.47 11.89 -13.78
C GLU A 34 8.67 10.62 -13.53
N LEU A 35 8.84 10.03 -12.34
CA LEU A 35 8.00 8.95 -11.79
C LEU A 35 7.18 9.52 -10.63
N VAL A 36 5.86 9.52 -10.76
CA VAL A 36 4.95 9.98 -9.72
C VAL A 36 4.54 8.80 -8.83
N CYS A 37 5.04 8.78 -7.58
CA CYS A 37 4.68 7.78 -6.59
C CYS A 37 3.58 8.32 -5.66
N GLY A 38 2.44 7.63 -5.60
CA GLY A 38 1.42 7.88 -4.59
C GLY A 38 1.80 7.22 -3.26
N THR A 39 1.79 7.99 -2.16
CA THR A 39 2.14 7.52 -0.82
C THR A 39 1.20 8.08 0.25
N LEU A 40 1.17 7.52 1.46
CA LEU A 40 0.18 7.92 2.47
C LEU A 40 0.53 9.23 3.18
N GLY A 41 1.76 9.45 3.58
CA GLY A 41 2.18 10.65 4.29
C GLY A 41 1.71 10.75 5.75
N THR A 42 0.97 9.78 6.25
CA THR A 42 0.45 9.71 7.65
C THR A 42 0.75 8.36 8.31
N ASP A 43 1.56 7.53 7.67
CA ASP A 43 1.85 6.15 8.06
C ASP A 43 3.34 5.98 8.39
N GLU A 44 3.75 6.43 9.57
CA GLU A 44 5.13 6.28 10.06
C GLU A 44 5.36 4.86 10.59
N PRO A 45 6.46 4.19 10.23
CA PRO A 45 7.64 4.70 9.50
C PRO A 45 7.63 4.42 7.99
N ASN A 46 6.53 3.92 7.40
CA ASN A 46 6.43 3.57 5.98
C ASN A 46 6.48 4.82 5.08
N SER A 47 5.58 5.79 5.34
CA SER A 47 5.55 7.07 4.63
C SER A 47 4.85 8.13 5.46
N PHE A 48 5.56 9.20 5.82
CA PHE A 48 5.03 10.25 6.69
C PHE A 48 5.70 11.60 6.41
N VAL A 49 5.06 12.68 6.90
CA VAL A 49 5.65 14.03 6.86
C VAL A 49 6.57 14.20 8.07
N ASP A 50 7.87 14.32 7.83
CA ASP A 50 8.84 14.60 8.88
C ASP A 50 8.59 16.00 9.48
N ALA A 51 8.48 16.06 10.82
CA ALA A 51 8.10 17.30 11.51
C ALA A 51 9.12 18.43 11.37
N LYS A 52 10.40 18.09 11.17
CA LYS A 52 11.50 19.09 11.07
C LYS A 52 11.68 19.58 9.65
N SER A 53 11.84 18.67 8.71
CA SER A 53 12.09 19.00 7.30
C SER A 53 10.80 19.34 6.52
N ARG A 54 9.63 18.96 7.04
CA ARG A 54 8.32 19.08 6.36
C ARG A 54 8.26 18.31 5.04
N GLN A 55 9.18 17.38 4.84
CA GLN A 55 9.26 16.54 3.66
C GLN A 55 8.59 15.18 3.90
N LEU A 56 8.05 14.58 2.85
CA LEU A 56 7.64 13.18 2.86
C LEU A 56 8.88 12.28 2.91
N VAL A 57 8.94 11.45 3.94
CA VAL A 57 10.02 10.50 4.22
C VAL A 57 9.46 9.15 4.63
N GLY A 58 10.30 8.14 4.73
CA GLY A 58 9.94 6.80 5.17
C GLY A 58 10.46 5.71 4.23
N TYR A 59 10.28 4.47 4.64
CA TYR A 59 10.78 3.30 3.91
C TYR A 59 10.29 3.26 2.47
N GLU A 60 9.00 3.41 2.24
CA GLU A 60 8.39 3.35 0.91
C GLU A 60 8.73 4.57 0.04
N VAL A 61 8.94 5.74 0.67
CA VAL A 61 9.40 6.94 -0.03
C VAL A 61 10.83 6.75 -0.55
N GLU A 62 11.70 6.10 0.24
CA GLU A 62 13.07 5.80 -0.22
C GLU A 62 13.08 4.73 -1.30
N LEU A 63 12.23 3.72 -1.22
CA LEU A 63 12.08 2.74 -2.30
C LEU A 63 11.57 3.40 -3.60
N CYS A 64 10.61 4.34 -3.53
CA CYS A 64 10.19 5.14 -4.69
C CYS A 64 11.36 5.89 -5.30
N ARG A 65 12.17 6.57 -4.48
CA ARG A 65 13.36 7.30 -4.95
C ARG A 65 14.37 6.37 -5.64
N ALA A 66 14.62 5.20 -5.06
CA ALA A 66 15.51 4.20 -5.65
C ALA A 66 14.96 3.66 -6.99
N ILE A 67 13.65 3.44 -7.09
CA ILE A 67 12.99 3.01 -8.32
C ILE A 67 13.12 4.08 -9.40
N ALA A 68 12.82 5.33 -9.09
CA ALA A 68 12.94 6.45 -10.03
C ALA A 68 14.39 6.60 -10.54
N GLN A 69 15.37 6.50 -9.64
CA GLN A 69 16.78 6.51 -10.00
C GLN A 69 17.15 5.35 -10.90
N GLY A 70 16.69 4.13 -10.60
CA GLY A 70 16.97 2.93 -11.40
C GLY A 70 16.32 2.96 -12.79
N ILE A 71 15.20 3.68 -12.96
CA ILE A 71 14.54 3.93 -14.25
C ILE A 71 15.24 5.08 -15.01
N GLY A 72 16.01 5.94 -14.31
CA GLY A 72 16.69 7.10 -14.89
C GLY A 72 15.82 8.37 -14.94
N VAL A 73 14.87 8.55 -13.99
CA VAL A 73 13.95 9.68 -13.92
C VAL A 73 13.94 10.30 -12.52
N LYS A 74 13.33 11.48 -12.36
CA LYS A 74 13.16 12.14 -11.06
C LYS A 74 11.96 11.55 -10.30
N PRO A 75 12.05 11.33 -8.98
CA PRO A 75 10.90 10.97 -8.16
C PRO A 75 10.03 12.19 -7.85
N VAL A 76 8.72 12.03 -8.02
CA VAL A 76 7.70 12.98 -7.54
C VAL A 76 6.83 12.25 -6.53
N ILE A 77 6.83 12.70 -5.28
CA ILE A 77 6.08 12.06 -4.21
C ILE A 77 4.76 12.79 -4.01
N LYS A 78 3.64 12.08 -4.18
CA LYS A 78 2.29 12.62 -4.03
C LYS A 78 1.58 11.96 -2.85
N GLN A 79 1.14 12.76 -1.89
CA GLN A 79 0.38 12.26 -0.74
C GLN A 79 -1.05 11.88 -1.15
N LEU A 80 -1.53 10.73 -0.68
CA LEU A 80 -2.87 10.21 -0.92
C LEU A 80 -3.55 9.80 0.40
N ALA A 81 -4.88 9.86 0.42
CA ALA A 81 -5.67 9.16 1.43
C ALA A 81 -5.69 7.65 1.15
N VAL A 82 -5.86 6.82 2.18
CA VAL A 82 -5.87 5.35 2.06
C VAL A 82 -6.92 4.88 1.04
N ALA A 83 -8.14 5.42 1.11
CA ALA A 83 -9.22 5.06 0.19
C ALA A 83 -9.02 5.57 -1.25
N ALA A 84 -8.16 6.58 -1.45
CA ALA A 84 -7.90 7.17 -2.77
C ALA A 84 -6.81 6.44 -3.57
N ARG A 85 -6.01 5.54 -2.95
CA ARG A 85 -4.86 4.88 -3.57
C ARG A 85 -5.17 4.29 -4.95
N ILE A 86 -6.02 3.28 -5.00
CA ILE A 86 -6.36 2.58 -6.26
C ILE A 86 -7.05 3.50 -7.26
N PRO A 87 -8.06 4.32 -6.90
CA PRO A 87 -8.65 5.28 -7.83
C PRO A 87 -7.65 6.27 -8.45
N GLU A 88 -6.71 6.81 -7.68
CA GLU A 88 -5.67 7.74 -8.17
C GLU A 88 -4.72 7.07 -9.18
N LEU A 89 -4.35 5.79 -8.92
CA LEU A 89 -3.54 5.00 -9.85
C LEU A 89 -4.29 4.69 -11.15
N GLN A 90 -5.54 4.23 -11.06
CA GLN A 90 -6.35 3.87 -12.22
C GLN A 90 -6.62 5.08 -13.13
N GLN A 91 -6.78 6.27 -12.55
CA GLN A 91 -7.00 7.52 -13.28
C GLN A 91 -5.69 8.15 -13.81
N GLY A 92 -4.54 7.50 -13.59
CA GLY A 92 -3.24 7.97 -14.06
C GLY A 92 -2.73 9.23 -13.35
N ARG A 93 -3.28 9.57 -12.18
CA ARG A 93 -2.81 10.72 -11.39
C ARG A 93 -1.54 10.42 -10.60
N VAL A 94 -1.20 9.14 -10.47
CA VAL A 94 0.10 8.62 -10.04
C VAL A 94 0.51 7.48 -10.96
N ASP A 95 1.82 7.22 -11.05
CA ASP A 95 2.36 6.17 -11.91
C ASP A 95 2.45 4.82 -11.17
N ILE A 96 2.82 4.86 -9.89
CA ILE A 96 2.86 3.70 -9.00
C ILE A 96 2.34 4.09 -7.61
N LEU A 97 1.90 3.09 -6.84
CA LEU A 97 1.55 3.26 -5.42
C LEU A 97 2.65 2.67 -4.55
N THR A 98 3.28 3.50 -3.73
CA THR A 98 4.22 3.12 -2.67
C THR A 98 3.58 3.53 -1.34
N ALA A 99 2.52 2.81 -0.92
CA ALA A 99 1.52 3.32 0.01
C ALA A 99 0.92 2.24 0.91
N SER A 100 1.74 1.35 1.49
CA SER A 100 1.32 0.24 2.38
C SER A 100 0.14 -0.53 1.80
N LEU A 101 0.26 -0.90 0.52
CA LEU A 101 -0.82 -1.53 -0.21
C LEU A 101 -0.74 -3.05 -0.08
N THR A 102 -1.61 -3.63 0.72
CA THR A 102 -1.74 -5.09 0.83
C THR A 102 -2.03 -5.70 -0.52
N HIS A 103 -1.20 -6.64 -0.94
CA HIS A 103 -1.40 -7.48 -2.11
C HIS A 103 -2.39 -8.59 -1.76
N ASN A 104 -3.56 -8.60 -2.38
CA ASN A 104 -4.57 -9.62 -2.24
C ASN A 104 -5.36 -9.83 -3.54
N LYS A 105 -6.09 -10.95 -3.63
CA LYS A 105 -6.84 -11.35 -4.85
C LYS A 105 -7.90 -10.33 -5.28
N GLU A 106 -8.54 -9.64 -4.34
CA GLU A 106 -9.53 -8.62 -4.65
C GLU A 106 -8.88 -7.44 -5.39
N ARG A 107 -7.73 -6.97 -4.88
CA ARG A 107 -6.99 -5.86 -5.49
C ARG A 107 -6.28 -6.24 -6.78
N GLU A 108 -5.88 -7.51 -6.96
CA GLU A 108 -5.34 -8.01 -8.23
C GLU A 108 -6.33 -7.87 -9.40
N ALA A 109 -7.63 -7.87 -9.15
CA ALA A 109 -8.62 -7.59 -10.18
C ALA A 109 -8.55 -6.15 -10.70
N LEU A 110 -8.04 -5.21 -9.90
CA LEU A 110 -8.05 -3.76 -10.15
C LEU A 110 -6.71 -3.21 -10.59
N VAL A 111 -5.61 -3.77 -10.08
CA VAL A 111 -4.23 -3.31 -10.30
C VAL A 111 -3.28 -4.50 -10.42
N ASP A 112 -2.11 -4.30 -10.99
CA ASP A 112 -1.00 -5.23 -10.91
C ASP A 112 -0.10 -4.86 -9.72
N PHE A 113 0.68 -5.82 -9.25
CA PHE A 113 1.57 -5.65 -8.11
C PHE A 113 3.02 -5.92 -8.49
N SER A 114 3.94 -5.19 -7.86
CA SER A 114 5.37 -5.49 -7.88
C SER A 114 5.71 -6.73 -7.06
N LEU A 115 6.99 -7.06 -6.98
CA LEU A 115 7.51 -7.93 -5.91
C LEU A 115 7.07 -7.41 -4.54
N SER A 116 6.86 -8.33 -3.61
CA SER A 116 6.50 -8.03 -2.22
C SER A 116 7.62 -7.26 -1.53
N THR A 117 7.31 -6.10 -0.98
CA THR A 117 8.29 -5.19 -0.39
C THR A 117 8.32 -5.22 1.13
N PHE A 118 7.26 -5.75 1.75
CA PHE A 118 7.15 -5.86 3.20
C PHE A 118 6.18 -6.97 3.60
N TYR A 119 6.48 -7.65 4.74
CA TYR A 119 5.62 -8.64 5.36
C TYR A 119 5.29 -8.19 6.77
N THR A 120 4.02 -8.18 7.13
CA THR A 120 3.52 -7.73 8.42
C THR A 120 2.26 -8.51 8.79
N GLY A 121 1.63 -8.14 9.88
CA GLY A 121 0.31 -8.64 10.28
C GLY A 121 -0.51 -7.48 10.83
N GLN A 122 -1.80 -7.69 11.00
CA GLN A 122 -2.67 -6.71 11.66
C GLN A 122 -2.90 -7.10 13.11
N ARG A 123 -2.77 -6.13 14.00
CA ARG A 123 -2.95 -6.31 15.45
C ARG A 123 -3.84 -5.22 16.02
N VAL A 124 -4.22 -5.37 17.28
CA VAL A 124 -5.09 -4.39 17.96
C VAL A 124 -4.37 -3.81 19.17
N LEU A 125 -4.35 -2.49 19.25
CA LEU A 125 -3.99 -1.73 20.45
C LEU A 125 -5.27 -1.45 21.24
N VAL A 126 -5.30 -1.85 22.54
CA VAL A 126 -6.43 -1.61 23.42
C VAL A 126 -5.99 -0.88 24.69
N LYS A 127 -6.93 -0.15 25.32
CA LYS A 127 -6.72 0.36 26.68
C LYS A 127 -6.82 -0.79 27.68
N LYS A 128 -5.91 -0.89 28.63
CA LYS A 128 -5.95 -1.90 29.70
C LYS A 128 -7.23 -1.79 30.54
N SER A 129 -7.76 -0.59 30.71
CA SER A 129 -9.04 -0.35 31.41
C SER A 129 -10.25 -1.00 30.73
N SER A 130 -10.13 -1.45 29.46
CA SER A 130 -11.18 -2.22 28.79
C SER A 130 -11.26 -3.68 29.25
N ASN A 131 -10.24 -4.19 29.97
CA ASN A 131 -10.08 -5.58 30.38
C ASN A 131 -10.09 -6.58 29.21
N ILE A 132 -9.78 -6.13 28.00
CA ILE A 132 -9.69 -6.98 26.80
C ILE A 132 -8.26 -7.47 26.67
N THR A 133 -8.06 -8.78 26.66
CA THR A 133 -6.74 -9.44 26.57
C THR A 133 -6.59 -10.32 25.34
N THR A 134 -7.67 -10.56 24.60
CA THR A 134 -7.69 -11.39 23.39
C THR A 134 -8.49 -10.72 22.28
N VAL A 135 -8.21 -11.10 21.04
CA VAL A 135 -8.96 -10.61 19.85
C VAL A 135 -10.45 -11.00 19.96
N ALA A 136 -10.77 -12.20 20.44
CA ALA A 136 -12.17 -12.63 20.64
C ALA A 136 -12.95 -11.74 21.63
N GLY A 137 -12.27 -11.13 22.61
CA GLY A 137 -12.89 -10.19 23.56
C GLY A 137 -13.38 -8.89 22.96
N LEU A 138 -13.12 -8.65 21.66
CA LEU A 138 -13.61 -7.48 20.92
C LEU A 138 -15.05 -7.67 20.38
N ALA A 139 -15.65 -8.86 20.47
CA ALA A 139 -17.03 -9.11 20.05
C ALA A 139 -18.00 -8.14 20.73
N GLY A 140 -18.85 -7.49 19.94
CA GLY A 140 -19.79 -6.44 20.42
C GLY A 140 -19.13 -5.14 20.90
N LYS A 141 -17.82 -4.98 20.70
CA LYS A 141 -17.09 -3.77 21.11
C LYS A 141 -16.79 -2.89 19.91
N LYS A 142 -16.68 -1.59 20.18
CA LYS A 142 -16.30 -0.59 19.17
C LYS A 142 -14.79 -0.58 18.99
N VAL A 143 -14.33 -0.89 17.76
CA VAL A 143 -12.92 -0.89 17.36
C VAL A 143 -12.73 0.09 16.21
N LEU A 144 -11.68 0.87 16.27
CA LEU A 144 -11.41 1.98 15.34
C LEU A 144 -10.35 1.56 14.32
N THR A 145 -10.51 2.04 13.09
CA THR A 145 -9.50 1.86 12.02
C THR A 145 -9.61 2.93 10.95
N VAL A 146 -8.80 2.82 9.89
CA VAL A 146 -8.80 3.71 8.75
C VAL A 146 -9.69 3.16 7.63
N LYS A 147 -10.39 4.06 6.93
CA LYS A 147 -11.23 3.74 5.78
C LYS A 147 -10.39 3.34 4.55
N GLY A 148 -10.79 2.28 3.84
CA GLY A 148 -10.16 1.82 2.59
C GLY A 148 -8.93 0.91 2.79
N GLY A 149 -8.63 0.53 4.04
CA GLY A 149 -7.68 -0.52 4.39
C GLY A 149 -8.30 -1.91 4.40
N THR A 150 -7.48 -2.94 4.62
CA THR A 150 -7.90 -4.33 4.83
C THR A 150 -8.28 -4.62 6.28
N GLN A 151 -8.01 -3.69 7.19
CA GLN A 151 -8.23 -3.83 8.63
C GLN A 151 -9.70 -4.10 8.98
N GLU A 152 -10.62 -3.34 8.35
CA GLU A 152 -12.06 -3.53 8.61
C GLU A 152 -12.57 -4.92 8.19
N PRO A 153 -12.42 -5.38 6.94
CA PRO A 153 -12.89 -6.70 6.53
C PRO A 153 -12.20 -7.83 7.30
N ASN A 154 -10.88 -7.71 7.56
CA ASN A 154 -10.15 -8.72 8.31
C ASN A 154 -10.63 -8.80 9.77
N LEU A 155 -10.85 -7.66 10.42
CA LEU A 155 -11.36 -7.63 11.79
C LEU A 155 -12.77 -8.21 11.89
N ARG A 156 -13.67 -7.87 10.95
CA ARG A 156 -15.04 -8.45 10.89
C ARG A 156 -15.02 -9.95 10.67
N LYS A 157 -14.07 -10.45 9.87
CA LYS A 157 -13.87 -11.90 9.66
C LYS A 157 -13.35 -12.60 10.92
N ALA A 158 -12.36 -11.99 11.61
CA ALA A 158 -11.75 -12.57 12.80
C ALA A 158 -12.65 -12.48 14.04
N VAL A 159 -13.51 -11.45 14.12
CA VAL A 159 -14.37 -11.18 15.28
C VAL A 159 -15.79 -10.89 14.81
N PRO A 160 -16.63 -11.93 14.60
CA PRO A 160 -18.04 -11.74 14.29
C PRO A 160 -18.74 -10.86 15.34
N GLY A 161 -19.51 -9.88 14.89
CA GLY A 161 -20.26 -8.98 15.77
C GLY A 161 -19.45 -7.79 16.32
N VAL A 162 -18.19 -7.59 15.92
CA VAL A 162 -17.44 -6.37 16.26
C VAL A 162 -18.08 -5.13 15.64
N ASP A 163 -18.14 -4.02 16.38
CA ASP A 163 -18.56 -2.70 15.87
C ASP A 163 -17.32 -1.94 15.34
N VAL A 164 -17.16 -1.89 14.02
CA VAL A 164 -16.00 -1.22 13.40
C VAL A 164 -16.38 0.20 12.98
N VAL A 165 -15.62 1.17 13.47
CA VAL A 165 -15.74 2.58 13.10
C VAL A 165 -14.50 3.02 12.35
N THR A 166 -14.70 3.51 11.13
CA THR A 166 -13.60 3.96 10.26
C THR A 166 -13.43 5.47 10.29
N PHE A 167 -12.18 5.93 10.17
CA PHE A 167 -11.78 7.32 10.07
C PHE A 167 -11.07 7.57 8.74
N GLU A 168 -10.99 8.82 8.32
CA GLU A 168 -10.33 9.18 7.04
C GLU A 168 -8.81 8.96 7.09
N THR A 169 -8.18 9.07 8.27
CA THR A 169 -6.73 8.80 8.45
C THR A 169 -6.48 7.88 9.64
N ALA A 170 -5.38 7.11 9.58
CA ALA A 170 -4.91 6.26 10.67
C ALA A 170 -4.63 7.08 11.95
N GLY A 171 -4.07 8.29 11.81
CA GLY A 171 -3.84 9.20 12.93
C GLY A 171 -5.12 9.63 13.64
N GLN A 172 -6.21 9.88 12.90
CA GLN A 172 -7.52 10.19 13.49
C GLN A 172 -8.11 8.99 14.24
N ALA A 173 -7.98 7.77 13.71
CA ALA A 173 -8.44 6.56 14.38
C ALA A 173 -7.68 6.31 15.67
N TYR A 174 -6.34 6.45 15.63
CA TYR A 174 -5.49 6.34 16.80
C TYR A 174 -5.81 7.39 17.89
N LEU A 175 -5.98 8.65 17.49
CA LEU A 175 -6.41 9.71 18.40
C LEU A 175 -7.80 9.40 18.98
N GLY A 176 -8.71 8.84 18.18
CA GLY A 176 -10.02 8.37 18.61
C GLY A 176 -9.95 7.37 19.76
N LEU A 177 -8.98 6.41 19.69
CA LEU A 177 -8.74 5.47 20.79
C LEU A 177 -8.31 6.21 22.08
N GLN A 178 -7.39 7.17 21.95
CA GLN A 178 -6.93 7.95 23.11
C GLN A 178 -8.09 8.73 23.77
N GLN A 179 -8.99 9.29 22.94
CA GLN A 179 -10.19 10.01 23.36
C GLN A 179 -11.35 9.10 23.87
N GLY A 180 -11.17 7.76 23.83
CA GLY A 180 -12.21 6.83 24.29
C GLY A 180 -13.39 6.64 23.32
N LYS A 181 -13.23 6.97 22.04
CA LYS A 181 -14.28 6.76 21.01
C LYS A 181 -14.47 5.27 20.66
N GLY A 182 -13.54 4.41 21.04
CA GLY A 182 -13.59 2.96 20.95
C GLY A 182 -12.67 2.32 21.96
N VAL A 183 -12.79 1.00 22.15
CA VAL A 183 -11.96 0.24 23.10
C VAL A 183 -10.63 -0.21 22.50
N GLY A 184 -10.55 -0.29 21.16
CA GLY A 184 -9.38 -0.74 20.42
C GLY A 184 -9.17 0.05 19.14
N TYR A 185 -7.93 0.01 18.65
CA TYR A 185 -7.51 0.51 17.35
C TYR A 185 -6.75 -0.60 16.64
N VAL A 186 -7.19 -0.96 15.43
CA VAL A 186 -6.55 -1.96 14.59
C VAL A 186 -5.76 -1.30 13.49
N ASP A 187 -4.51 -1.76 13.30
CA ASP A 187 -3.61 -1.31 12.26
C ASP A 187 -2.55 -2.39 11.97
N ASP A 188 -1.74 -2.15 10.94
CA ASP A 188 -0.58 -2.98 10.66
C ASP A 188 0.44 -2.88 11.80
N GLU A 189 1.10 -4.00 12.12
CA GLU A 189 1.94 -4.13 13.31
C GLU A 189 2.99 -3.03 13.42
N VAL A 190 3.66 -2.69 12.32
CA VAL A 190 4.72 -1.67 12.34
C VAL A 190 4.21 -0.28 12.72
N SER A 191 3.09 0.14 12.12
CA SER A 191 2.46 1.44 12.42
C SER A 191 1.91 1.46 13.84
N LEU A 192 1.36 0.32 14.28
CA LEU A 192 0.82 0.17 15.62
C LEU A 192 1.92 0.17 16.69
N LEU A 193 3.06 -0.51 16.47
CA LEU A 193 4.21 -0.50 17.38
C LEU A 193 4.85 0.90 17.45
N ASN A 194 4.96 1.61 16.32
CA ASN A 194 5.43 2.98 16.29
C ASN A 194 4.50 3.91 17.11
N ASN A 195 3.19 3.81 16.91
CA ASN A 195 2.21 4.57 17.68
C ASN A 195 2.24 4.23 19.18
N TYR A 196 2.41 2.94 19.51
CA TYR A 196 2.57 2.49 20.89
C TYR A 196 3.83 3.08 21.54
N ALA A 197 4.96 3.09 20.81
CA ALA A 197 6.21 3.69 21.33
C ALA A 197 6.06 5.19 21.62
N LYS A 198 5.30 5.92 20.80
CA LYS A 198 5.02 7.36 20.98
C LYS A 198 4.15 7.69 22.19
N LEU A 199 3.47 6.71 22.80
CA LEU A 199 2.74 6.92 24.04
C LEU A 199 3.67 7.26 25.22
N GLY A 200 4.96 6.92 25.16
CA GLY A 200 5.90 7.20 26.23
C GLY A 200 5.42 6.63 27.58
N ALA A 201 5.30 7.45 28.60
CA ALA A 201 4.84 7.05 29.92
C ALA A 201 3.41 6.48 29.95
N ALA A 202 2.57 6.85 28.97
CA ALA A 202 1.20 6.33 28.87
C ALA A 202 1.13 4.88 28.34
N GLN A 203 2.23 4.29 27.87
CA GLN A 203 2.26 2.87 27.46
C GLN A 203 1.71 1.92 28.55
N LYS A 204 1.93 2.25 29.82
CA LYS A 204 1.42 1.47 30.95
C LYS A 204 -0.10 1.24 30.92
N ASP A 205 -0.84 2.14 30.26
CA ASP A 205 -2.31 2.13 30.19
C ASP A 205 -2.84 1.41 28.95
N TYR A 206 -1.95 0.91 28.07
CA TYR A 206 -2.31 0.25 26.81
C TYR A 206 -1.63 -1.12 26.69
N ILE A 207 -2.17 -1.94 25.82
CA ILE A 207 -1.61 -3.23 25.43
C ILE A 207 -1.86 -3.48 23.95
N VAL A 208 -0.84 -3.95 23.23
CA VAL A 208 -0.97 -4.55 21.91
C VAL A 208 -1.34 -6.00 22.10
N LEU A 209 -2.52 -6.41 21.62
CA LEU A 209 -2.95 -7.80 21.75
C LEU A 209 -1.96 -8.72 21.01
N PRO A 210 -1.60 -9.89 21.60
CA PRO A 210 -0.55 -10.73 21.04
C PRO A 210 -0.96 -11.46 19.75
N GLN A 211 -2.27 -11.64 19.50
CA GLN A 211 -2.77 -12.36 18.33
C GLN A 211 -2.81 -11.45 17.11
N ASN A 212 -2.34 -11.95 15.96
CA ASN A 212 -2.60 -11.34 14.67
C ASN A 212 -4.07 -11.57 14.27
N ILE A 213 -4.66 -10.57 13.61
CA ILE A 213 -5.96 -10.66 12.95
C ILE A 213 -5.79 -11.27 11.56
N SER A 214 -4.71 -10.88 10.88
CA SER A 214 -4.33 -11.33 9.53
C SER A 214 -2.83 -11.25 9.35
N GLU A 215 -2.33 -11.97 8.36
CA GLU A 215 -1.01 -11.76 7.76
C GLU A 215 -1.19 -10.84 6.56
N GLU A 216 -0.26 -9.89 6.39
CA GLU A 216 -0.32 -8.88 5.33
C GLU A 216 0.99 -8.86 4.54
N VAL A 217 0.87 -8.83 3.23
CA VAL A 217 2.00 -8.68 2.32
C VAL A 217 1.82 -7.36 1.56
N PHE A 218 2.75 -6.44 1.69
CA PHE A 218 2.72 -5.19 0.93
C PHE A 218 3.51 -5.31 -0.36
N ALA A 219 2.94 -4.76 -1.42
CA ALA A 219 3.60 -4.60 -2.70
C ALA A 219 3.19 -3.26 -3.33
N PHE A 220 3.98 -2.78 -4.29
CA PHE A 220 3.65 -1.55 -4.98
C PHE A 220 2.56 -1.79 -6.02
N GLY A 221 1.54 -0.93 -6.00
CA GLY A 221 0.47 -0.97 -6.98
C GLY A 221 0.92 -0.37 -8.32
N ILE A 222 0.62 -1.08 -9.39
CA ILE A 222 0.92 -0.70 -10.77
C ILE A 222 -0.39 -0.76 -11.54
N ARG A 223 -0.60 0.17 -12.48
CA ARG A 223 -1.82 0.16 -13.29
C ARG A 223 -1.94 -1.16 -14.05
N LYS A 224 -3.16 -1.68 -14.10
CA LYS A 224 -3.44 -2.99 -14.71
C LYS A 224 -2.94 -3.08 -16.14
N GLY A 225 -2.16 -4.13 -16.45
CA GLY A 225 -1.61 -4.39 -17.77
C GLY A 225 -0.32 -3.67 -18.12
N GLU A 226 0.21 -2.78 -17.27
CA GLU A 226 1.44 -2.01 -17.50
C GLU A 226 2.70 -2.84 -17.22
N LYS A 227 2.90 -3.89 -18.03
CA LYS A 227 4.01 -4.86 -17.88
C LYS A 227 5.39 -4.21 -17.92
N GLY A 228 5.58 -3.16 -18.73
CA GLY A 228 6.84 -2.42 -18.83
C GLY A 228 7.20 -1.76 -17.50
N VAL A 229 6.26 -1.09 -16.84
CA VAL A 229 6.44 -0.47 -15.52
C VAL A 229 6.72 -1.55 -14.48
N LYS A 230 5.92 -2.63 -14.43
CA LYS A 230 6.13 -3.75 -13.48
C LYS A 230 7.54 -4.33 -13.62
N THR A 231 7.96 -4.63 -14.84
CA THR A 231 9.29 -5.19 -15.09
C THR A 231 10.40 -4.26 -14.62
N ALA A 232 10.31 -2.95 -14.91
CA ALA A 232 11.30 -1.98 -14.48
C ALA A 232 11.36 -1.83 -12.96
N VAL A 233 10.21 -1.77 -12.29
CA VAL A 233 10.11 -1.71 -10.82
C VAL A 233 10.72 -2.97 -10.19
N ASP A 234 10.33 -4.16 -10.66
CA ASP A 234 10.80 -5.44 -10.12
C ASP A 234 12.31 -5.62 -10.32
N GLN A 235 12.88 -5.17 -11.43
CA GLN A 235 14.33 -5.19 -11.68
C GLN A 235 15.08 -4.35 -10.65
N VAL A 236 14.60 -3.13 -10.35
CA VAL A 236 15.22 -2.27 -9.34
C VAL A 236 15.10 -2.89 -7.95
N LEU A 237 13.93 -3.40 -7.58
CA LEU A 237 13.71 -4.06 -6.29
C LEU A 237 14.65 -5.28 -6.10
N ARG A 238 14.81 -6.12 -7.12
CA ARG A 238 15.78 -7.24 -7.10
C ARG A 238 17.23 -6.75 -6.96
N SER A 239 17.58 -5.64 -7.61
CA SER A 239 18.90 -5.03 -7.49
C SER A 239 19.19 -4.53 -6.08
N LEU A 240 18.21 -3.87 -5.44
CA LEU A 240 18.31 -3.43 -4.04
C LEU A 240 18.49 -4.62 -3.08
N GLU A 241 17.75 -5.71 -3.31
CA GLU A 241 17.89 -6.92 -2.51
C GLU A 241 19.28 -7.55 -2.68
N LYS A 242 19.72 -7.72 -3.92
CA LYS A 242 21.03 -8.33 -4.25
C LYS A 242 22.22 -7.53 -3.72
N SER A 243 22.12 -6.19 -3.71
CA SER A 243 23.18 -5.30 -3.22
C SER A 243 23.21 -5.13 -1.70
N GLY A 244 22.19 -5.61 -0.98
CA GLY A 244 22.01 -5.40 0.46
C GLY A 244 21.42 -4.04 0.81
N GLU A 245 21.11 -3.17 -0.15
CA GLU A 245 20.49 -1.87 0.12
C GLU A 245 19.08 -2.00 0.68
N ALA A 246 18.31 -3.01 0.24
CA ALA A 246 16.99 -3.27 0.81
C ALA A 246 17.04 -3.57 2.31
N GLU A 247 18.05 -4.32 2.77
CA GLU A 247 18.26 -4.61 4.19
C GLU A 247 18.69 -3.36 4.96
N LYS A 248 19.59 -2.53 4.41
CA LYS A 248 19.99 -1.25 5.02
C LYS A 248 18.80 -0.31 5.19
N LEU A 249 17.95 -0.18 4.16
CA LEU A 249 16.73 0.63 4.21
C LEU A 249 15.77 0.08 5.27
N PHE A 250 15.59 -1.23 5.35
CA PHE A 250 14.79 -1.87 6.39
C PHE A 250 15.28 -1.49 7.78
N PHE A 251 16.56 -1.69 8.10
CA PHE A 251 17.11 -1.38 9.42
C PHE A 251 17.14 0.12 9.73
N LYS A 252 17.27 0.98 8.73
CA LYS A 252 17.15 2.43 8.93
C LYS A 252 15.79 2.83 9.50
N TRP A 253 14.70 2.22 9.01
CA TRP A 253 13.34 2.61 9.35
C TRP A 253 12.69 1.76 10.45
N TYR A 254 13.04 0.48 10.53
CA TYR A 254 12.41 -0.46 11.47
C TYR A 254 13.39 -1.08 12.45
N GLY A 255 14.68 -0.83 12.31
CA GLY A 255 15.74 -1.46 13.07
C GLY A 255 15.81 -1.05 14.54
N PRO A 256 16.84 -1.49 15.27
CA PRO A 256 16.96 -1.33 16.74
C PRO A 256 16.92 0.12 17.22
N THR A 257 17.28 1.09 16.38
CA THR A 257 17.29 2.53 16.71
C THR A 257 15.95 3.21 16.45
N SER A 258 15.02 2.53 15.77
CA SER A 258 13.67 3.04 15.49
C SER A 258 12.71 2.78 16.66
N ASN A 259 11.50 3.35 16.59
CA ASN A 259 10.44 3.04 17.54
C ASN A 259 9.94 1.57 17.45
N VAL A 260 10.07 0.93 16.28
CA VAL A 260 9.63 -0.46 16.02
C VAL A 260 10.62 -1.47 16.59
N LYS A 261 11.92 -1.19 16.54
CA LYS A 261 13.03 -1.97 17.18
C LYS A 261 13.16 -3.40 16.67
N PHE A 262 12.88 -3.68 15.40
CA PHE A 262 13.11 -5.02 14.84
C PHE A 262 14.59 -5.39 14.87
N GLN A 263 14.89 -6.61 15.33
CA GLN A 263 16.26 -7.13 15.46
C GLN A 263 16.72 -7.87 14.19
N LYS A 264 15.79 -8.27 13.34
CA LYS A 264 16.04 -8.99 12.09
C LYS A 264 14.98 -8.68 11.06
N ARG A 265 15.34 -8.76 9.78
CA ARG A 265 14.43 -8.79 8.65
C ARG A 265 14.07 -10.24 8.35
N THR A 266 12.79 -10.57 8.30
CA THR A 266 12.31 -11.96 8.16
C THR A 266 11.92 -12.33 6.73
N PHE A 267 12.04 -11.42 5.78
CA PHE A 267 11.65 -11.59 4.38
C PHE A 267 12.72 -11.06 3.42
N LYS A 268 12.58 -11.41 2.15
CA LYS A 268 13.36 -10.88 1.02
C LYS A 268 12.43 -10.39 -0.07
N ILE A 269 12.90 -9.43 -0.87
CA ILE A 269 12.18 -8.91 -2.03
C ILE A 269 12.49 -9.80 -3.24
N GLU A 270 11.84 -10.94 -3.36
CA GLU A 270 12.15 -11.94 -4.41
C GLU A 270 10.90 -12.56 -5.06
N SER A 271 9.73 -12.43 -4.47
CA SER A 271 8.47 -13.01 -4.96
C SER A 271 7.36 -11.96 -5.02
N ASP A 272 6.45 -12.11 -5.97
CA ASP A 272 5.18 -11.39 -6.07
C ASP A 272 3.99 -12.31 -5.75
N LYS A 273 4.24 -13.50 -5.22
CA LYS A 273 3.19 -14.44 -4.83
C LYS A 273 2.69 -14.11 -3.44
N ILE A 274 1.36 -14.10 -3.30
CA ILE A 274 0.68 -14.13 -2.01
C ILE A 274 0.48 -15.59 -1.66
N ASP A 275 0.98 -16.02 -0.50
CA ASP A 275 0.63 -17.32 0.04
C ASP A 275 -0.86 -17.31 0.36
N ALA A 276 -1.59 -18.31 -0.17
CA ALA A 276 -3.04 -18.36 -0.16
C ALA A 276 -3.59 -18.84 1.20
#